data_13db30ec14f6b92e72980d885b53b144
#
_entry.id   13db30ec14f6b92e72980d885b53b144
#
_cell.length_a   1.000
_cell.length_b   1.000
_cell.length_c   1.000
_cell.angle_alpha   90.00
_cell.angle_beta   90.00
_cell.angle_gamma   90.00
#
_symmetry.space_group_name_H-M   'P 1'
#
loop_
_entity.id
_entity.type
_entity.pdbx_description
1 polymer ?
#
loop_
_entity_poly.entity_id
_entity_poly.type
_entity_poly.pdbx_seq_one_letter_code
_entity_poly.pdbx_strand_id
1 'polypeptide(L)'
;MTTISRPVTGLLAAIFLGISACDMDSLSGVRDLDGSKVDPTTDSTARATVTLFVDSDCPVSNRYAPEVQRLYRHYAPLGVNFWLVYPDPDISVETIREHMQDYAYEIPALRDPEHALVRRANALVTPEAGIFLADGTLVYHGRIDNRYVDLTRRRPQATEHDVAAVLDAVLAGKSVDAAWNPAAGRSLKAMSQPGVGCYIGDFK
;
A
#
# COMPACT_ATOMS: atom_id res chain seq x y z
N MET A 1 -0.25 -72.75 40.17
CA MET A 1 0.55 -71.98 39.19
C MET A 1 -0.34 -70.83 38.70
N THR A 2 -0.18 -69.64 39.27
CA THR A 2 -1.05 -68.49 39.05
C THR A 2 -0.24 -67.43 38.35
N THR A 3 -0.54 -67.20 37.10
CA THR A 3 0.14 -66.17 36.25
C THR A 3 -0.55 -64.85 36.42
N ILE A 4 0.14 -63.82 36.94
CA ILE A 4 -0.33 -62.45 37.13
C ILE A 4 0.06 -61.67 35.88
N SER A 5 -0.97 -61.25 35.12
CA SER A 5 -0.81 -60.33 33.97
C SER A 5 -0.81 -58.87 34.45
N ARG A 6 0.24 -58.13 34.14
CA ARG A 6 0.34 -56.68 34.42
C ARG A 6 -0.25 -55.89 33.26
N PRO A 7 -1.07 -54.81 33.50
CA PRO A 7 -1.50 -53.90 32.45
C PRO A 7 -0.38 -52.91 32.14
N VAL A 8 -0.10 -52.74 30.85
CA VAL A 8 0.78 -51.69 30.32
C VAL A 8 -0.05 -50.42 30.15
N THR A 9 0.19 -49.45 31.01
CA THR A 9 -0.44 -48.12 30.90
C THR A 9 0.34 -47.31 29.86
N GLY A 10 -0.22 -47.20 28.66
CA GLY A 10 0.33 -46.34 27.60
C GLY A 10 0.07 -44.85 27.89
N LEU A 11 1.13 -44.09 28.10
CA LEU A 11 1.11 -42.65 28.27
C LEU A 11 1.00 -42.01 26.89
N LEU A 12 -0.18 -41.55 26.51
CA LEU A 12 -0.41 -40.71 25.30
C LEU A 12 0.11 -39.31 25.58
N ALA A 13 1.29 -38.98 25.06
CA ALA A 13 1.81 -37.63 25.02
C ALA A 13 1.09 -36.84 23.90
N ALA A 14 0.17 -35.98 24.29
CA ALA A 14 -0.45 -35.03 23.39
C ALA A 14 0.58 -33.94 23.01
N ILE A 15 1.10 -34.02 21.78
CA ILE A 15 1.94 -32.96 21.21
C ILE A 15 0.99 -31.81 20.80
N PHE A 16 0.91 -30.79 21.64
CA PHE A 16 0.34 -29.52 21.25
C PHE A 16 1.31 -28.87 20.26
N LEU A 17 1.03 -28.99 18.94
CA LEU A 17 1.60 -28.06 17.95
C LEU A 17 0.99 -26.69 18.24
N GLY A 18 1.76 -25.83 18.89
CA GLY A 18 1.47 -24.41 18.95
C GLY A 18 1.54 -23.85 17.53
N ILE A 19 0.38 -23.61 16.92
CA ILE A 19 0.27 -22.76 15.74
C ILE A 19 0.60 -21.38 16.25
N SER A 20 1.84 -20.93 16.02
CA SER A 20 2.21 -19.53 16.16
C SER A 20 1.34 -18.76 15.18
N ALA A 21 0.28 -18.12 15.67
CA ALA A 21 -0.41 -17.10 14.92
C ALA A 21 0.65 -16.03 14.62
N CYS A 22 1.10 -15.96 13.36
CA CYS A 22 1.76 -14.75 12.88
C CYS A 22 0.79 -13.62 13.16
N ASP A 23 1.17 -12.72 14.05
CA ASP A 23 0.50 -11.43 14.22
C ASP A 23 0.54 -10.75 12.85
N MET A 24 -0.56 -10.88 12.12
CA MET A 24 -0.84 -10.01 10.98
C MET A 24 -1.03 -8.64 11.62
N ASP A 25 -0.04 -7.77 11.42
CA ASP A 25 -0.02 -6.39 11.91
C ASP A 25 -1.39 -5.77 11.61
N SER A 26 -2.17 -5.63 12.67
CA SER A 26 -3.60 -5.31 12.56
C SER A 26 -3.72 -3.87 12.06
N LEU A 27 -4.33 -3.65 10.90
CA LEU A 27 -4.69 -2.31 10.38
C LEU A 27 -5.82 -1.66 11.22
N SER A 28 -5.83 -1.91 12.53
CA SER A 28 -6.89 -1.50 13.46
C SER A 28 -7.12 0.02 13.50
N GLY A 29 -6.09 0.81 13.22
CA GLY A 29 -6.13 2.28 13.18
C GLY A 29 -6.62 2.87 11.86
N VAL A 30 -6.65 2.10 10.77
CA VAL A 30 -7.04 2.62 9.44
C VAL A 30 -8.56 2.76 9.35
N ARG A 31 -9.03 3.95 8.97
CA ARG A 31 -10.45 4.28 8.89
C ARG A 31 -10.76 5.10 7.65
N ASP A 32 -11.98 4.93 7.12
CA ASP A 32 -12.53 5.86 6.15
C ASP A 32 -12.94 7.19 6.80
N LEU A 33 -13.44 8.12 5.99
CA LEU A 33 -13.85 9.45 6.46
C LEU A 33 -15.16 9.43 7.27
N ASP A 34 -15.88 8.31 7.31
CA ASP A 34 -17.06 8.10 8.12
C ASP A 34 -16.75 7.36 9.44
N GLY A 35 -15.46 7.03 9.66
CA GLY A 35 -14.95 6.40 10.87
C GLY A 35 -15.02 4.87 10.87
N SER A 36 -15.45 4.24 9.76
CA SER A 36 -15.48 2.80 9.63
C SER A 36 -14.07 2.23 9.45
N LYS A 37 -13.79 1.08 10.06
CA LYS A 37 -12.52 0.38 9.87
C LYS A 37 -12.45 -0.19 8.46
N VAL A 38 -11.33 0.01 7.80
CA VAL A 38 -11.08 -0.49 6.44
C VAL A 38 -9.72 -1.16 6.38
N ASP A 39 -9.67 -2.36 5.83
CA ASP A 39 -8.42 -2.96 5.35
C ASP A 39 -8.40 -2.91 3.81
N PRO A 40 -7.69 -1.94 3.22
CA PRO A 40 -7.65 -1.81 1.77
C PRO A 40 -6.71 -2.81 1.10
N THR A 41 -5.91 -3.55 1.86
CA THR A 41 -4.85 -4.42 1.32
C THR A 41 -5.35 -5.81 0.93
N THR A 42 -6.54 -6.20 1.39
CA THR A 42 -7.13 -7.51 1.12
C THR A 42 -8.51 -7.32 0.52
N ASP A 43 -8.62 -7.36 -0.80
CA ASP A 43 -9.89 -7.34 -1.51
C ASP A 43 -9.87 -8.37 -2.64
N SER A 44 -10.54 -9.50 -2.40
CA SER A 44 -10.62 -10.60 -3.35
C SER A 44 -11.39 -10.27 -4.64
N THR A 45 -12.09 -9.15 -4.68
CA THR A 45 -12.84 -8.69 -5.87
C THR A 45 -11.98 -7.81 -6.78
N ALA A 46 -10.93 -7.19 -6.23
CA ALA A 46 -10.00 -6.37 -6.97
C ALA A 46 -8.85 -7.20 -7.57
N ARG A 47 -8.31 -6.75 -8.69
CA ARG A 47 -7.09 -7.33 -9.29
C ARG A 47 -5.82 -6.84 -8.60
N ALA A 48 -5.86 -5.62 -8.10
CA ALA A 48 -4.87 -4.99 -7.24
C ALA A 48 -5.49 -3.84 -6.50
N THR A 49 -4.85 -3.41 -5.42
CA THR A 49 -5.17 -2.18 -4.69
C THR A 49 -3.96 -1.25 -4.67
N VAL A 50 -4.18 0.00 -5.01
CA VAL A 50 -3.20 1.09 -4.93
C VAL A 50 -3.52 1.95 -3.72
N THR A 51 -2.57 2.08 -2.80
CA THR A 51 -2.61 3.05 -1.70
C THR A 51 -1.68 4.21 -2.04
N LEU A 52 -2.22 5.42 -2.05
CA LEU A 52 -1.48 6.64 -2.36
C LEU A 52 -1.38 7.48 -1.10
N PHE A 53 -0.19 7.48 -0.48
CA PHE A 53 0.10 8.27 0.70
C PHE A 53 0.25 9.73 0.28
N VAL A 54 -0.64 10.58 0.77
CA VAL A 54 -0.75 12.00 0.43
C VAL A 54 -0.83 12.85 1.69
N ASP A 55 -0.49 14.12 1.53
CA ASP A 55 -0.54 15.09 2.61
C ASP A 55 -1.07 16.41 2.04
N SER A 56 -2.03 17.03 2.74
CA SER A 56 -2.68 18.27 2.31
C SER A 56 -1.71 19.45 2.22
N ASP A 57 -0.70 19.47 3.09
CA ASP A 57 0.28 20.54 3.18
C ASP A 57 1.54 20.28 2.33
N CYS A 58 1.66 19.08 1.75
CA CYS A 58 2.82 18.73 0.93
C CYS A 58 2.71 19.28 -0.50
N PRO A 59 3.52 20.28 -0.90
CA PRO A 59 3.44 20.87 -2.24
C PRO A 59 3.75 19.85 -3.36
N VAL A 60 4.56 18.84 -3.09
CA VAL A 60 4.87 17.78 -4.06
C VAL A 60 3.67 16.88 -4.22
N SER A 61 3.05 16.45 -3.10
CA SER A 61 1.83 15.65 -3.10
C SER A 61 0.73 16.34 -3.92
N ASN A 62 0.48 17.62 -3.64
CA ASN A 62 -0.54 18.42 -4.31
C ASN A 62 -0.31 18.57 -5.82
N ARG A 63 0.94 18.66 -6.26
CA ARG A 63 1.27 18.72 -7.70
C ARG A 63 1.13 17.38 -8.42
N TYR A 64 1.06 16.27 -7.69
CA TYR A 64 0.77 14.96 -8.28
C TYR A 64 -0.72 14.68 -8.45
N ALA A 65 -1.63 15.49 -7.90
CA ALA A 65 -3.07 15.25 -7.97
C ALA A 65 -3.59 14.99 -9.39
N PRO A 66 -3.19 15.74 -10.45
CA PRO A 66 -3.63 15.44 -11.81
C PRO A 66 -3.16 14.06 -12.31
N GLU A 67 -1.95 13.65 -11.98
CA GLU A 67 -1.41 12.33 -12.39
C GLU A 67 -2.08 11.20 -11.62
N VAL A 68 -2.31 11.39 -10.33
CA VAL A 68 -3.05 10.45 -9.48
C VAL A 68 -4.47 10.22 -10.02
N GLN A 69 -5.18 11.30 -10.36
CA GLN A 69 -6.50 11.22 -10.97
C GLN A 69 -6.47 10.54 -12.36
N ARG A 70 -5.43 10.80 -13.16
CA ARG A 70 -5.26 10.14 -14.45
C ARG A 70 -5.09 8.62 -14.30
N LEU A 71 -4.26 8.19 -13.33
CA LEU A 71 -4.07 6.77 -13.02
C LEU A 71 -5.38 6.14 -12.55
N TYR A 72 -6.08 6.78 -11.62
CA TYR A 72 -7.37 6.29 -11.12
C TYR A 72 -8.38 6.09 -12.27
N ARG A 73 -8.63 7.12 -13.08
CA ARG A 73 -9.59 7.04 -14.18
C ARG A 73 -9.23 5.98 -15.21
N HIS A 74 -7.94 5.69 -15.38
CA HIS A 74 -7.48 4.68 -16.32
C HIS A 74 -7.61 3.26 -15.76
N TYR A 75 -7.20 3.03 -14.51
CA TYR A 75 -7.06 1.68 -13.97
C TYR A 75 -8.26 1.20 -13.13
N ALA A 76 -9.05 2.09 -12.54
CA ALA A 76 -10.21 1.68 -11.75
C ALA A 76 -11.25 0.89 -12.58
N PRO A 77 -11.59 1.28 -13.83
CA PRO A 77 -12.48 0.48 -14.69
C PRO A 77 -11.92 -0.90 -15.06
N LEU A 78 -10.61 -1.12 -14.87
CA LEU A 78 -9.93 -2.39 -15.13
C LEU A 78 -9.88 -3.32 -13.91
N GLY A 79 -10.55 -2.94 -12.81
CA GLY A 79 -10.64 -3.72 -11.59
C GLY A 79 -9.52 -3.44 -10.59
N VAL A 80 -8.90 -2.26 -10.64
CA VAL A 80 -7.91 -1.81 -9.67
C VAL A 80 -8.59 -0.87 -8.68
N ASN A 81 -8.50 -1.17 -7.39
CA ASN A 81 -8.94 -0.27 -6.33
C ASN A 81 -7.89 0.79 -6.04
N PHE A 82 -8.35 1.99 -5.66
CA PHE A 82 -7.50 3.11 -5.28
C PHE A 82 -7.96 3.72 -3.97
N TRP A 83 -7.00 4.09 -3.12
CA TRP A 83 -7.23 4.78 -1.88
C TRP A 83 -6.22 5.90 -1.70
N LEU A 84 -6.70 7.11 -1.39
CA LEU A 84 -5.85 8.15 -0.80
C LEU A 84 -5.64 7.81 0.67
N VAL A 85 -4.42 7.90 1.16
CA VAL A 85 -4.09 7.62 2.56
C VAL A 85 -3.47 8.86 3.17
N TYR A 86 -4.08 9.38 4.22
CA TYR A 86 -3.61 10.53 4.98
C TYR A 86 -2.97 10.04 6.28
N PRO A 87 -1.63 10.05 6.37
CA PRO A 87 -0.91 9.53 7.53
C PRO A 87 -0.82 10.52 8.69
N ASP A 88 -1.08 11.83 8.48
CA ASP A 88 -1.02 12.82 9.53
C ASP A 88 -2.06 12.50 10.63
N PRO A 89 -1.63 12.25 11.89
CA PRO A 89 -2.54 11.91 12.97
C PRO A 89 -3.46 13.07 13.37
N ASP A 90 -3.02 14.30 13.14
CA ASP A 90 -3.73 15.50 13.59
C ASP A 90 -4.66 16.08 12.53
N ILE A 91 -4.61 15.57 11.28
CA ILE A 91 -5.48 16.05 10.21
C ILE A 91 -6.95 15.75 10.49
N SER A 92 -7.80 16.76 10.36
CA SER A 92 -9.24 16.58 10.53
C SER A 92 -9.89 15.98 9.26
N VAL A 93 -11.04 15.34 9.45
CA VAL A 93 -11.84 14.82 8.31
C VAL A 93 -12.30 15.96 7.40
N GLU A 94 -12.63 17.11 7.97
CA GLU A 94 -13.02 18.31 7.25
C GLU A 94 -11.89 18.80 6.34
N THR A 95 -10.67 18.90 6.85
CA THR A 95 -9.48 19.29 6.07
C THR A 95 -9.22 18.31 4.93
N ILE A 96 -9.39 17.00 5.17
CA ILE A 96 -9.28 16.01 4.11
C ILE A 96 -10.32 16.22 3.01
N ARG A 97 -11.58 16.44 3.40
CA ARG A 97 -12.67 16.68 2.43
C ARG A 97 -12.44 17.95 1.61
N GLU A 98 -11.98 19.04 2.25
CA GLU A 98 -11.60 20.29 1.58
C GLU A 98 -10.45 20.04 0.59
N HIS A 99 -9.39 19.37 1.02
CA HIS A 99 -8.28 19.00 0.15
C HIS A 99 -8.72 18.15 -1.04
N MET A 100 -9.58 17.15 -0.83
CA MET A 100 -10.12 16.34 -1.92
C MET A 100 -10.94 17.18 -2.90
N GLN A 101 -11.69 18.15 -2.43
CA GLN A 101 -12.47 19.06 -3.26
C GLN A 101 -11.56 19.99 -4.06
N ASP A 102 -10.57 20.61 -3.43
CA ASP A 102 -9.65 21.58 -4.05
C ASP A 102 -8.84 20.94 -5.20
N TYR A 103 -8.48 19.66 -5.05
CA TYR A 103 -7.72 18.90 -6.03
C TYR A 103 -8.60 17.98 -6.91
N ALA A 104 -9.92 18.10 -6.80
CA ALA A 104 -10.91 17.33 -7.54
C ALA A 104 -10.67 15.80 -7.48
N TYR A 105 -10.29 15.27 -6.32
CA TYR A 105 -10.12 13.85 -6.12
C TYR A 105 -11.46 13.10 -6.15
N GLU A 106 -11.55 12.09 -7.01
CA GLU A 106 -12.68 11.14 -7.10
C GLU A 106 -12.37 9.82 -6.36
N ILE A 107 -11.17 9.71 -5.80
CA ILE A 107 -10.63 8.54 -5.12
C ILE A 107 -11.08 8.57 -3.65
N PRO A 108 -11.62 7.47 -3.09
CA PRO A 108 -11.96 7.42 -1.67
C PRO A 108 -10.71 7.56 -0.80
N ALA A 109 -10.90 8.11 0.42
CA ALA A 109 -9.81 8.44 1.33
C ALA A 109 -9.88 7.66 2.63
N LEU A 110 -8.69 7.38 3.17
CA LEU A 110 -8.46 6.75 4.46
C LEU A 110 -7.61 7.65 5.34
N ARG A 111 -7.82 7.56 6.65
CA ARG A 111 -6.92 8.06 7.68
C ARG A 111 -6.09 6.91 8.23
N ASP A 112 -4.78 7.14 8.38
CA ASP A 112 -3.84 6.19 8.98
C ASP A 112 -3.01 6.85 10.09
N PRO A 113 -3.65 7.39 11.16
CA PRO A 113 -2.99 8.15 12.21
C PRO A 113 -1.98 7.32 13.02
N GLU A 114 -2.11 6.00 13.00
CA GLU A 114 -1.21 5.08 13.69
C GLU A 114 -0.12 4.54 12.76
N HIS A 115 -0.06 4.99 11.50
CA HIS A 115 0.90 4.55 10.48
C HIS A 115 0.90 3.01 10.22
N ALA A 116 -0.22 2.34 10.46
CA ALA A 116 -0.31 0.90 10.26
C ALA A 116 -0.16 0.54 8.76
N LEU A 117 -0.85 1.29 7.90
CA LEU A 117 -0.76 1.11 6.46
C LEU A 117 0.54 1.67 5.88
N VAL A 118 1.06 2.77 6.44
CA VAL A 118 2.40 3.31 6.12
C VAL A 118 3.46 2.24 6.32
N ARG A 119 3.48 1.58 7.49
CA ARG A 119 4.44 0.49 7.77
C ARG A 119 4.23 -0.70 6.84
N ARG A 120 2.98 -1.11 6.62
CA ARG A 120 2.66 -2.25 5.75
C ARG A 120 3.08 -2.03 4.29
N ALA A 121 3.00 -0.79 3.81
CA ALA A 121 3.41 -0.40 2.46
C ALA A 121 4.89 -0.02 2.37
N ASN A 122 5.62 0.08 3.49
CA ASN A 122 6.97 0.64 3.57
C ASN A 122 7.06 2.06 2.99
N ALA A 123 6.01 2.87 3.15
CA ALA A 123 6.02 4.26 2.68
C ALA A 123 6.87 5.14 3.60
N LEU A 124 7.59 6.10 3.02
CA LEU A 124 8.52 6.98 3.74
C LEU A 124 8.18 8.47 3.58
N VAL A 125 7.60 8.84 2.44
CA VAL A 125 7.28 10.23 2.11
C VAL A 125 5.92 10.33 1.44
N THR A 126 5.38 11.55 1.35
CA THR A 126 4.22 11.89 0.52
C THR A 126 4.64 12.77 -0.67
N PRO A 127 4.26 12.45 -1.93
CA PRO A 127 3.46 11.28 -2.31
C PRO A 127 4.30 10.02 -2.55
N GLU A 128 3.84 8.89 -2.04
CA GLU A 128 4.30 7.55 -2.43
C GLU A 128 3.12 6.62 -2.69
N ALA A 129 3.37 5.54 -3.43
CA ALA A 129 2.37 4.51 -3.71
C ALA A 129 2.79 3.16 -3.12
N GLY A 130 1.82 2.43 -2.58
CA GLY A 130 1.90 0.99 -2.31
C GLY A 130 0.93 0.25 -3.23
N ILE A 131 1.35 -0.89 -3.81
CA ILE A 131 0.48 -1.72 -4.64
C ILE A 131 0.42 -3.11 -4.06
N PHE A 132 -0.80 -3.55 -3.72
CA PHE A 132 -1.10 -4.85 -3.15
C PHE A 132 -1.87 -5.71 -4.14
N LEU A 133 -1.59 -7.00 -4.17
CA LEU A 133 -2.44 -7.98 -4.83
C LEU A 133 -3.66 -8.32 -3.96
N ALA A 134 -4.63 -9.02 -4.53
CA ALA A 134 -5.87 -9.42 -3.86
C ALA A 134 -5.66 -10.21 -2.55
N ASP A 135 -4.54 -10.90 -2.41
CA ASP A 135 -4.15 -11.68 -1.24
C ASP A 135 -3.41 -10.87 -0.17
N GLY A 136 -3.25 -9.55 -0.38
CA GLY A 136 -2.52 -8.65 0.50
C GLY A 136 -1.00 -8.64 0.31
N THR A 137 -0.48 -9.31 -0.72
CA THR A 137 0.95 -9.27 -1.05
C THR A 137 1.34 -7.91 -1.60
N LEU A 138 2.29 -7.23 -0.93
CA LEU A 138 2.87 -5.99 -1.42
C LEU A 138 3.82 -6.29 -2.59
N VAL A 139 3.50 -5.78 -3.78
CA VAL A 139 4.32 -6.01 -4.99
C VAL A 139 5.10 -4.78 -5.44
N TYR A 140 4.73 -3.61 -4.94
CA TYR A 140 5.45 -2.37 -5.22
C TYR A 140 5.27 -1.37 -4.07
N HIS A 141 6.30 -0.61 -3.76
CA HIS A 141 6.21 0.63 -3.00
C HIS A 141 7.23 1.65 -3.54
N GLY A 142 6.88 2.94 -3.46
CA GLY A 142 7.77 4.01 -3.87
C GLY A 142 7.10 5.11 -4.69
N ARG A 143 7.90 5.79 -5.50
CA ARG A 143 7.47 6.94 -6.29
C ARG A 143 6.38 6.58 -7.31
N ILE A 144 5.53 7.56 -7.62
CA ILE A 144 4.50 7.41 -8.65
C ILE A 144 5.13 7.36 -10.05
N ASP A 145 6.07 8.26 -10.29
CA ASP A 145 6.86 8.38 -11.51
C ASP A 145 8.22 9.07 -11.23
N ASN A 146 9.03 9.30 -12.25
CA ASN A 146 10.33 9.97 -12.09
C ASN A 146 10.29 11.48 -12.36
N ARG A 147 9.13 12.12 -12.29
CA ARG A 147 9.01 13.57 -12.54
C ARG A 147 9.88 14.39 -11.61
N TYR A 148 9.90 14.06 -10.32
CA TYR A 148 10.75 14.73 -9.34
C TYR A 148 12.11 14.07 -9.22
N VAL A 149 13.16 14.86 -9.29
CA VAL A 149 14.56 14.46 -9.07
C VAL A 149 14.92 14.69 -7.61
N ASP A 150 14.49 15.81 -7.06
CA ASP A 150 14.52 16.21 -5.65
C ASP A 150 13.42 17.24 -5.38
N LEU A 151 13.32 17.77 -4.15
CA LEU A 151 12.28 18.72 -3.73
C LEU A 151 12.26 20.01 -4.58
N THR A 152 13.38 20.38 -5.16
CA THR A 152 13.56 21.65 -5.89
C THR A 152 13.58 21.47 -7.41
N ARG A 153 13.95 20.28 -7.89
CA ARG A 153 14.13 19.99 -9.31
C ARG A 153 13.12 18.97 -9.81
N ARG A 154 12.41 19.33 -10.85
CA ARG A 154 11.49 18.45 -11.56
C ARG A 154 11.77 18.43 -13.04
N ARG A 155 11.49 17.30 -13.67
CA ARG A 155 11.46 17.17 -15.13
C ARG A 155 10.20 17.85 -15.68
N PRO A 156 10.23 18.40 -16.89
CA PRO A 156 9.02 18.89 -17.56
C PRO A 156 7.94 17.81 -17.69
N GLN A 157 8.38 16.58 -18.00
CA GLN A 157 7.55 15.38 -18.09
C GLN A 157 8.28 14.19 -17.46
N ALA A 158 7.52 13.26 -16.87
CA ALA A 158 8.07 11.98 -16.46
C ALA A 158 8.48 11.19 -17.70
N THR A 159 9.59 10.46 -17.59
CA THR A 159 10.08 9.50 -18.59
C THR A 159 9.98 8.05 -18.12
N GLU A 160 9.71 7.85 -16.85
CA GLU A 160 9.45 6.56 -16.21
C GLU A 160 8.15 6.70 -15.41
N HIS A 161 7.23 5.76 -15.60
CA HIS A 161 5.89 5.75 -15.00
C HIS A 161 5.75 4.47 -14.16
N ASP A 162 6.34 4.49 -12.96
CA ASP A 162 6.55 3.27 -12.18
C ASP A 162 5.24 2.59 -11.77
N VAL A 163 4.29 3.35 -11.22
CA VAL A 163 2.96 2.82 -10.81
C VAL A 163 2.22 2.24 -12.03
N ALA A 164 2.20 2.95 -13.15
CA ALA A 164 1.54 2.47 -14.36
C ALA A 164 2.16 1.16 -14.88
N ALA A 165 3.49 1.10 -14.92
CA ALA A 165 4.20 -0.09 -15.39
C ALA A 165 3.94 -1.33 -14.50
N VAL A 166 3.84 -1.14 -13.17
CA VAL A 166 3.48 -2.22 -12.24
C VAL A 166 2.05 -2.68 -12.49
N LEU A 167 1.10 -1.74 -12.61
CA LEU A 167 -0.30 -2.08 -12.84
C LEU A 167 -0.50 -2.79 -14.17
N ASP A 168 0.16 -2.35 -15.24
CA ASP A 168 0.13 -3.02 -16.55
C ASP A 168 0.64 -4.47 -16.46
N ALA A 169 1.72 -4.70 -15.68
CA ALA A 169 2.25 -6.05 -15.48
C ALA A 169 1.26 -6.93 -14.69
N VAL A 170 0.69 -6.43 -13.60
CA VAL A 170 -0.30 -7.15 -12.78
C VAL A 170 -1.55 -7.47 -13.61
N LEU A 171 -2.05 -6.51 -14.37
CA LEU A 171 -3.22 -6.69 -15.23
C LEU A 171 -2.96 -7.67 -16.38
N ALA A 172 -1.72 -7.79 -16.83
CA ALA A 172 -1.31 -8.77 -17.82
C ALA A 172 -1.02 -10.17 -17.22
N GLY A 173 -1.19 -10.36 -15.90
CA GLY A 173 -0.87 -11.61 -15.20
C GLY A 173 0.63 -11.93 -15.15
N LYS A 174 1.47 -10.91 -15.30
CA LYS A 174 2.94 -11.04 -15.23
C LYS A 174 3.42 -10.82 -13.80
N SER A 175 4.46 -11.55 -13.40
CA SER A 175 5.17 -11.24 -12.16
C SER A 175 5.79 -9.85 -12.23
N VAL A 176 5.62 -9.05 -11.18
CA VAL A 176 6.26 -7.72 -11.08
C VAL A 176 7.79 -7.84 -11.06
N ASP A 177 8.33 -8.92 -10.48
CA ASP A 177 9.77 -9.21 -10.49
C ASP A 177 10.31 -9.44 -11.91
N ALA A 178 9.47 -10.00 -12.80
CA ALA A 178 9.80 -10.23 -14.20
C ALA A 178 9.40 -9.06 -15.11
N ALA A 179 8.64 -8.09 -14.59
CA ALA A 179 8.25 -6.94 -15.37
C ALA A 179 9.48 -6.04 -15.61
N TRP A 180 9.80 -5.90 -16.89
CA TRP A 180 10.88 -5.06 -17.34
C TRP A 180 10.37 -3.67 -17.64
N ASN A 181 10.94 -2.65 -17.00
CA ASN A 181 10.71 -1.27 -17.44
C ASN A 181 11.76 -0.90 -18.50
N PRO A 182 11.40 -0.85 -19.79
CA PRO A 182 12.34 -0.58 -20.87
C PRO A 182 12.99 0.82 -20.78
N ALA A 183 12.32 1.80 -20.17
CA ALA A 183 12.83 3.15 -19.98
C ALA A 183 13.97 3.19 -18.94
N ALA A 184 13.90 2.32 -17.91
CA ALA A 184 14.92 2.26 -16.86
C ALA A 184 15.98 1.20 -17.09
N GLY A 185 15.76 0.26 -18.02
CA GLY A 185 16.69 -0.83 -18.29
C GLY A 185 16.87 -1.82 -17.12
N ARG A 186 15.89 -1.94 -16.22
CA ARG A 186 15.96 -2.77 -15.00
C ARG A 186 14.60 -3.26 -14.56
N SER A 187 14.57 -4.30 -13.70
CA SER A 187 13.37 -4.86 -13.10
C SER A 187 12.63 -3.83 -12.23
N LEU A 188 11.30 -3.86 -12.23
CA LEU A 188 10.45 -2.99 -11.39
C LEU A 188 10.72 -3.17 -9.90
N LYS A 189 11.02 -4.40 -9.42
CA LYS A 189 11.39 -4.64 -8.02
C LYS A 189 12.68 -3.91 -7.63
N ALA A 190 13.65 -3.80 -8.52
CA ALA A 190 14.86 -3.02 -8.30
C ALA A 190 14.62 -1.50 -8.36
N MET A 191 13.42 -1.09 -8.74
CA MET A 191 13.02 0.31 -8.93
C MET A 191 12.19 0.86 -7.79
N SER A 192 11.91 0.10 -6.72
CA SER A 192 11.38 0.65 -5.48
C SER A 192 12.35 1.71 -4.96
N GLN A 193 12.19 2.92 -5.48
CA GLN A 193 12.93 4.10 -5.08
C GLN A 193 12.04 4.91 -4.18
N PRO A 194 12.52 5.39 -3.04
CA PRO A 194 11.74 6.30 -2.23
C PRO A 194 11.27 7.48 -3.08
N GLY A 195 10.05 7.93 -2.86
CA GLY A 195 9.49 9.10 -3.49
C GLY A 195 10.29 10.35 -3.12
N VAL A 196 10.09 11.41 -3.87
CA VAL A 196 10.55 12.75 -3.51
C VAL A 196 9.34 13.49 -2.96
N GLY A 197 9.37 13.86 -1.70
CA GLY A 197 8.22 14.49 -1.06
C GLY A 197 8.48 14.90 0.40
N CYS A 198 7.40 15.12 1.11
CA CYS A 198 7.43 15.45 2.52
C CYS A 198 7.54 14.16 3.34
N TYR A 199 8.44 14.15 4.31
CA TYR A 199 8.69 12.95 5.14
C TYR A 199 7.46 12.63 6.00
N ILE A 200 7.05 11.38 6.00
CA ILE A 200 6.06 10.85 6.93
C ILE A 200 6.78 10.64 8.26
N GLY A 201 6.55 11.52 9.24
CA GLY A 201 7.25 11.48 10.52
C GLY A 201 7.01 10.18 11.28
N ASP A 202 7.99 9.78 12.11
CA ASP A 202 7.78 8.78 13.15
C ASP A 202 7.03 9.47 14.30
N PHE A 203 5.72 9.36 14.31
CA PHE A 203 4.92 9.77 15.47
C PHE A 203 5.09 8.70 16.55
N LYS A 204 5.73 9.10 17.65
CA LYS A 204 5.94 8.27 18.85
C LYS A 204 4.71 8.30 19.74
#